data_fd9008a9aab652bf215cc3541898f101
#
_entry.id   fd9008a9aab652bf215cc3541898f101
#
_cell.length_a   1.000
_cell.length_b   1.000
_cell.length_c   1.000
_cell.angle_alpha   90.00
_cell.angle_beta   90.00
_cell.angle_gamma   90.00
#
_symmetry.space_group_name_H-M   'P 1'
#
loop_
_entity.id
_entity.type
_entity.pdbx_description
1 polymer ?
#
loop_
_entity_poly.entity_id
_entity_poly.type
_entity_poly.pdbx_seq_one_letter_code
_entity_poly.pdbx_strand_id
1 'polypeptide(L)' 'MRTIVFHLTHTDHNGNLHTETRHWQEREHSVQKLLDIMLRKHRLGRPRLVNKRYELDRTVYHYHAEPSDA' A
#
# COMPACT_ATOMS: atom_id res chain seq x y z
N MET A 1 12.10 -7.02 16.59
CA MET A 1 12.02 -6.22 15.36
C MET A 1 10.59 -6.20 14.86
N ARG A 2 10.14 -5.07 14.38
CA ARG A 2 8.73 -4.89 14.04
C ARG A 2 8.44 -5.32 12.60
N THR A 3 7.34 -6.00 12.40
CA THR A 3 6.86 -6.37 11.07
C THR A 3 5.94 -5.27 10.55
N ILE A 4 6.11 -4.92 9.29
CA ILE A 4 5.20 -4.00 8.60
C ILE A 4 4.27 -4.84 7.73
N VAL A 5 2.97 -4.62 7.86
CA VAL A 5 1.96 -5.19 6.97
C VAL A 5 1.38 -4.04 6.17
N PHE A 6 1.36 -4.19 4.87
CA PHE A 6 0.93 -3.15 3.94
C PHE A 6 -0.16 -3.68 3.03
N HIS A 7 -1.29 -3.00 3.02
CA HIS A 7 -2.39 -3.28 2.11
C HIS A 7 -2.59 -2.10 1.18
N LEU A 8 -2.66 -2.37 -0.10
CA LEU A 8 -3.02 -1.36 -1.10
C LEU A 8 -4.28 -1.80 -1.81
N THR A 9 -5.33 -1.00 -1.69
CA THR A 9 -6.59 -1.21 -2.39
C THR A 9 -6.66 -0.21 -3.54
N HIS A 10 -6.98 -0.70 -4.74
CA HIS A 10 -7.09 0.16 -5.90
C HIS A 10 -8.15 -0.37 -6.86
N THR A 11 -8.71 0.54 -7.64
CA THR A 11 -9.68 0.21 -8.68
C THR A 11 -8.96 0.22 -10.02
N ASP A 12 -9.19 -0.79 -10.86
CA ASP A 12 -8.63 -0.82 -12.20
C ASP A 12 -9.47 0.03 -13.17
N HIS A 13 -9.04 0.05 -14.44
CA HIS A 13 -9.73 0.86 -15.46
C HIS A 13 -11.14 0.35 -15.79
N ASN A 14 -11.45 -0.88 -15.43
CA ASN A 14 -12.78 -1.47 -15.61
C ASN A 14 -13.68 -1.30 -14.38
N GLY A 15 -13.17 -0.65 -13.33
CA GLY A 15 -13.93 -0.43 -12.12
C GLY A 15 -13.86 -1.57 -11.12
N ASN A 16 -13.02 -2.57 -11.33
CA ASN A 16 -12.86 -3.70 -10.42
C ASN A 16 -11.91 -3.34 -9.28
N LEU A 17 -12.29 -3.73 -8.08
CA LEU A 17 -11.49 -3.47 -6.89
C LEU A 17 -10.45 -4.58 -6.67
N HIS A 18 -9.21 -4.17 -6.44
CA HIS A 18 -8.11 -5.08 -6.16
C HIS A 18 -7.47 -4.72 -4.83
N THR A 19 -7.00 -5.73 -4.10
CA THR A 19 -6.23 -5.52 -2.87
C THR A 19 -4.94 -6.32 -2.96
N GLU A 20 -3.82 -5.63 -2.75
CA GLU A 20 -2.51 -6.29 -2.64
C GLU A 20 -2.02 -6.15 -1.21
N THR A 21 -1.41 -7.22 -0.72
CA THR A 21 -0.84 -7.25 0.62
C THR A 21 0.63 -7.60 0.52
N ARG A 22 1.46 -6.84 1.26
CA ARG A 22 2.89 -7.09 1.41
C ARG A 22 3.24 -7.01 2.87
N HIS A 23 4.24 -7.80 3.29
CA HIS A 23 4.77 -7.69 4.63
C HIS A 23 6.30 -7.89 4.60
N TRP A 24 6.99 -7.13 5.48
CA TRP A 24 8.45 -7.14 5.56
C TRP A 24 8.88 -6.62 6.92
N GLN A 25 10.17 -6.79 7.23
CA GLN A 25 10.72 -6.23 8.46
C GLN A 25 10.94 -4.73 8.28
N GLU A 26 10.65 -3.96 9.32
CA GLU A 26 10.70 -2.50 9.29
C GLU A 26 12.00 -1.95 8.73
N ARG A 27 13.13 -2.61 9.05
CA ARG A 27 14.46 -2.14 8.61
C ARG A 27 14.75 -2.36 7.13
N GLU A 28 13.98 -3.19 6.44
CA GLU A 28 14.28 -3.56 5.05
C GLU A 28 13.89 -2.46 4.08
N HIS A 29 12.70 -1.90 4.25
CA HIS A 29 12.17 -0.89 3.36
C HIS A 29 11.30 0.10 4.13
N SER A 30 11.26 1.33 3.67
CA SER A 30 10.26 2.27 4.16
C SER A 30 8.91 2.01 3.48
N VAL A 31 7.84 2.34 4.18
CA VAL A 31 6.48 2.23 3.63
C VAL A 31 6.34 3.10 2.39
N GLN A 32 6.91 4.32 2.43
CA GLN A 32 6.83 5.25 1.31
C GLN A 32 7.50 4.69 0.07
N LYS A 33 8.65 4.05 0.23
CA LYS A 33 9.37 3.46 -0.89
C LYS A 33 8.56 2.35 -1.56
N LEU A 34 7.96 1.46 -0.76
CA LEU A 34 7.15 0.39 -1.31
C LEU A 34 5.90 0.94 -1.98
N LEU A 35 5.25 1.93 -1.37
CA LEU A 35 4.10 2.58 -1.96
C LEU A 35 4.44 3.15 -3.35
N ASP A 36 5.57 3.85 -3.47
CA ASP A 36 6.00 4.41 -4.75
C ASP A 36 6.21 3.32 -5.80
N ILE A 37 6.82 2.21 -5.42
CA ILE A 37 7.04 1.08 -6.33
C ILE A 37 5.70 0.52 -6.82
N MET A 38 4.75 0.32 -5.92
CA MET A 38 3.45 -0.24 -6.28
C MET A 38 2.62 0.72 -7.13
N LEU A 39 2.69 2.01 -6.85
CA LEU A 39 2.00 3.01 -7.67
C LEU A 39 2.49 2.99 -9.11
N ARG A 40 3.81 2.88 -9.31
CA ARG A 40 4.38 2.79 -10.66
C ARG A 40 4.03 1.49 -11.35
N LYS A 41 4.08 0.37 -10.62
CA LYS A 41 3.79 -0.95 -11.16
C LYS A 41 2.37 -1.03 -11.72
N HIS A 42 1.41 -0.46 -11.04
CA HIS A 42 0.00 -0.54 -11.40
C HIS A 42 -0.53 0.72 -12.07
N ARG A 43 0.32 1.70 -12.33
CA ARG A 43 -0.06 3.00 -12.94
C ARG A 43 -1.16 3.67 -12.12
N LEU A 44 -0.91 3.80 -10.83
CA LEU A 44 -1.84 4.41 -9.89
C LEU A 44 -1.34 5.79 -9.47
N GLY A 45 -2.27 6.60 -8.99
CA GLY A 45 -1.99 7.90 -8.44
C GLY A 45 -2.86 8.19 -7.24
N ARG A 46 -2.67 9.37 -6.66
CA ARG A 46 -3.46 9.88 -5.54
C ARG A 46 -3.54 8.90 -4.37
N PRO A 47 -2.40 8.41 -3.86
CA PRO A 47 -2.43 7.50 -2.72
C PRO A 47 -2.96 8.21 -1.48
N ARG A 48 -3.79 7.51 -0.72
CA ARG A 48 -4.37 8.03 0.50
C ARG A 48 -4.26 6.98 1.59
N LEU A 49 -3.77 7.39 2.76
CA LEU A 49 -3.75 6.50 3.92
C LEU A 49 -5.16 6.41 4.49
N VAL A 50 -5.74 5.20 4.41
CA VAL A 50 -7.10 4.95 4.89
C VAL A 50 -7.07 4.60 6.37
N ASN A 51 -6.08 3.79 6.78
CA ASN A 51 -6.00 3.32 8.15
C ASN A 51 -4.56 2.95 8.49
N LYS A 52 -4.18 3.16 9.75
CA LYS A 52 -2.90 2.75 10.30
C LYS A 52 -3.14 2.22 11.70
N ARG A 53 -2.73 0.98 11.94
CA ARG A 53 -2.92 0.35 13.24
C ARG A 53 -1.59 -0.12 13.81
N TYR A 54 -1.41 0.13 15.10
CA TYR A 54 -0.26 -0.39 15.84
C TYR A 54 -0.72 -1.61 16.62
N GLU A 55 -0.25 -2.78 16.22
CA GLU A 55 -0.49 -4.03 16.93
C GLU A 55 0.75 -4.40 17.73
N LEU A 56 0.64 -5.44 18.54
CA LEU A 56 1.70 -5.77 19.48
C LEU A 56 3.08 -5.99 18.83
N ASP A 57 3.08 -6.73 17.71
CA ASP A 57 4.31 -7.13 17.02
C ASP A 57 4.42 -6.58 15.59
N ARG A 58 3.45 -5.78 15.16
CA ARG A 58 3.40 -5.29 13.78
C ARG A 58 2.70 -3.95 13.68
N THR A 59 2.97 -3.25 12.58
CA THR A 59 2.22 -2.05 12.21
C THR A 59 1.54 -2.34 10.88
N VAL A 60 0.24 -2.05 10.80
CA VAL A 60 -0.56 -2.31 9.62
C VAL A 60 -0.92 -0.99 8.95
N TYR A 61 -0.56 -0.86 7.67
CA TYR A 61 -0.91 0.30 6.85
C TYR A 61 -1.91 -0.12 5.79
N HIS A 62 -2.92 0.70 5.59
CA HIS A 62 -3.87 0.48 4.52
C HIS A 62 -3.97 1.75 3.68
N TYR A 63 -3.54 1.67 2.43
CA TYR A 63 -3.63 2.77 1.45
C TYR A 63 -4.66 2.46 0.40
N HIS A 64 -5.24 3.49 -0.13
CA HIS A 64 -6.11 3.42 -1.31
C HIS A 64 -5.51 4.32 -2.39
N ALA A 65 -5.52 3.84 -3.64
CA ALA A 65 -5.06 4.62 -4.77
C ALA A 65 -6.02 4.45 -5.94
N GLU A 66 -5.95 5.37 -6.89
CA GLU A 66 -6.83 5.40 -8.05
C GLU A 66 -6.02 5.24 -9.33
N PRO A 67 -6.65 4.77 -10.44
CA PRO A 67 -5.96 4.72 -11.71
C PRO A 67 -5.46 6.11 -12.10
N SER A 68 -4.23 6.15 -12.61
CA SER A 68 -3.66 7.39 -13.12
C SER A 68 -4.19 7.66 -14.53
N ASP A 69 -4.55 8.92 -14.79
CA ASP A 69 -5.05 9.35 -16.10
C ASP A 69 -3.92 9.68 -17.08
N ALA A 70 -2.70 9.63 -16.62
CA ALA A 70 -1.55 9.98 -17.44
C ALA A 70 -1.19 8.87 -18.44
#